data_a572a558ce31250303c761d8d4096450
#
_entry.id   a572a558ce31250303c761d8d4096450
#
_cell.length_a   1.000
_cell.length_b   1.000
_cell.length_c   1.000
_cell.angle_alpha   90.00
_cell.angle_beta   90.00
_cell.angle_gamma   90.00
#
_symmetry.space_group_name_H-M   'P 1'
#
loop_
_entity.id
_entity.type
_entity.pdbx_description
1 polymer ?
#
loop_
_entity_poly.entity_id
_entity_poly.type
_entity_poly.pdbx_seq_one_letter_code
_entity_poly.pdbx_strand_id
1 'polypeptide(L)'
;MVAAGLNIGAVLRERVLPVVLGLAVIGGIWETAIWAFEVKPYVLPSLTAIIGATLDDLPMMLTALQATLYEAGLGYALGTLIGVALAMLMVFLPPIERGLMPVVVAINSVPVVAYTPLALIWLGIGPASKIAMVTLAVGFVILVNTLHGLKRPEEASINLMRSFGAGPITVMTKLRVPAALPSVVNGLRVAVVRAVLIAIVSEMLGAYAGIGWVIFQATQQVDFLLVWAGVLTASVASMILYLLLVWVDRKLVWWQ
;
A
#
# COMPACT_ATOMS: atom_id res chain seq x y z
N MET A 1 7.88 -34.68 -11.44
CA MET A 1 9.03 -33.80 -11.63
C MET A 1 9.00 -33.35 -13.09
N VAL A 2 8.40 -32.20 -13.37
CA VAL A 2 8.54 -31.55 -14.67
C VAL A 2 8.96 -30.13 -14.32
N ALA A 3 10.23 -29.83 -14.44
CA ALA A 3 10.76 -28.47 -14.43
C ALA A 3 10.24 -27.79 -15.70
N ALA A 4 9.12 -27.10 -15.57
CA ALA A 4 8.65 -26.18 -16.60
C ALA A 4 9.69 -25.03 -16.63
N GLY A 5 10.67 -25.15 -17.54
CA GLY A 5 11.58 -24.06 -17.84
C GLY A 5 10.75 -22.82 -18.12
N LEU A 6 10.89 -21.81 -17.26
CA LEU A 6 10.31 -20.48 -17.46
C LEU A 6 10.79 -20.00 -18.83
N ASN A 7 9.93 -20.09 -19.82
CA ASN A 7 10.22 -19.55 -21.14
C ASN A 7 10.19 -18.02 -21.00
N ILE A 8 11.36 -17.45 -20.70
CA ILE A 8 11.57 -16.02 -20.46
C ILE A 8 10.98 -15.19 -21.62
N GLY A 9 11.07 -15.72 -22.87
CA GLY A 9 10.49 -15.10 -24.05
C GLY A 9 8.95 -15.05 -24.01
N ALA A 10 8.28 -16.08 -23.51
CA ALA A 10 6.83 -16.08 -23.37
C ALA A 10 6.37 -15.10 -22.27
N VAL A 11 7.05 -15.06 -21.13
CA VAL A 11 6.75 -14.12 -20.02
C VAL A 11 6.96 -12.67 -20.47
N LEU A 12 8.04 -12.38 -21.19
CA LEU A 12 8.32 -11.06 -21.75
C LEU A 12 7.22 -10.65 -22.75
N ARG A 13 6.84 -11.54 -23.66
CA ARG A 13 5.86 -11.24 -24.71
C ARG A 13 4.43 -11.12 -24.18
N GLU A 14 4.02 -11.96 -23.25
CA GLU A 14 2.63 -12.02 -22.80
C GLU A 14 2.32 -11.09 -21.61
N ARG A 15 3.32 -10.75 -20.79
CA ARG A 15 3.08 -9.94 -19.58
C ARG A 15 3.78 -8.59 -19.61
N VAL A 16 5.01 -8.50 -20.08
CA VAL A 16 5.79 -7.26 -20.05
C VAL A 16 5.46 -6.38 -21.24
N LEU A 17 5.40 -6.94 -22.44
CA LEU A 17 5.16 -6.19 -23.67
C LEU A 17 3.84 -5.39 -23.66
N PRO A 18 2.68 -5.93 -23.22
CA PRO A 18 1.44 -5.15 -23.13
C PRO A 18 1.54 -3.97 -22.17
N VAL A 19 2.23 -4.14 -21.04
CA VAL A 19 2.42 -3.06 -20.05
C VAL A 19 3.30 -1.96 -20.62
N VAL A 20 4.43 -2.34 -21.26
CA VAL A 20 5.35 -1.36 -21.88
C VAL A 20 4.65 -0.62 -23.01
N LEU A 21 3.90 -1.34 -23.87
CA LEU A 21 3.13 -0.71 -24.95
C LEU A 21 2.06 0.25 -24.39
N GLY A 22 1.35 -0.15 -23.34
CA GLY A 22 0.36 0.71 -22.67
C GLY A 22 1.00 1.99 -22.13
N LEU A 23 2.13 1.87 -21.43
CA LEU A 23 2.88 3.03 -20.92
C LEU A 23 3.42 3.91 -22.07
N ALA A 24 3.93 3.31 -23.14
CA ALA A 24 4.42 4.05 -24.31
C ALA A 24 3.29 4.80 -25.03
N VAL A 25 2.10 4.19 -25.15
CA VAL A 25 0.92 4.86 -25.74
C VAL A 25 0.48 6.03 -24.87
N ILE A 26 0.36 5.84 -23.54
CA ILE A 26 -0.01 6.91 -22.60
C ILE A 26 1.02 8.04 -22.64
N GLY A 27 2.31 7.71 -22.58
CA GLY A 27 3.39 8.69 -22.66
C GLY A 27 3.42 9.43 -24.01
N GLY A 28 3.18 8.72 -25.12
CA GLY A 28 3.08 9.31 -26.45
C GLY A 28 1.89 10.26 -26.59
N ILE A 29 0.72 9.90 -26.04
CA ILE A 29 -0.45 10.80 -26.00
C ILE A 29 -0.14 12.04 -25.17
N TRP A 30 0.51 11.87 -24.01
CA TRP A 30 0.92 12.98 -23.13
C TRP A 30 1.85 13.97 -23.86
N GLU A 31 2.96 13.49 -24.44
CA GLU A 31 3.92 14.34 -25.17
C GLU A 31 3.27 15.00 -26.38
N THR A 32 2.47 14.24 -27.15
CA THR A 32 1.78 14.77 -28.34
C THR A 32 0.77 15.85 -27.94
N ALA A 33 0.03 15.66 -26.83
CA ALA A 33 -0.92 16.65 -26.35
C ALA A 33 -0.21 17.97 -25.94
N ILE A 34 0.93 17.87 -25.23
CA ILE A 34 1.71 19.04 -24.84
C ILE A 34 2.19 19.80 -26.09
N TRP A 35 2.71 19.09 -27.07
CA TRP A 35 3.19 19.69 -28.31
C TRP A 35 2.05 20.28 -29.15
N ALA A 36 0.94 19.56 -29.33
CA ALA A 36 -0.18 19.98 -30.18
C ALA A 36 -0.97 21.17 -29.64
N PHE A 37 -1.08 21.26 -28.30
CA PHE A 37 -1.82 22.34 -27.61
C PHE A 37 -0.90 23.44 -27.05
N GLU A 38 0.40 23.37 -27.34
CA GLU A 38 1.42 24.33 -26.85
C GLU A 38 1.31 24.57 -25.33
N VAL A 39 1.09 23.47 -24.56
CA VAL A 39 0.86 23.53 -23.12
C VAL A 39 2.12 24.06 -22.43
N LYS A 40 1.95 25.12 -21.64
CA LYS A 40 3.08 25.72 -20.92
C LYS A 40 3.63 24.77 -19.86
N PRO A 41 5.00 24.68 -19.69
CA PRO A 41 5.63 23.76 -18.73
C PRO A 41 5.17 23.92 -17.29
N TYR A 42 4.73 25.11 -16.89
CA TYR A 42 4.18 25.36 -15.56
C TYR A 42 2.75 24.84 -15.37
N VAL A 43 2.03 24.49 -16.45
CA VAL A 43 0.72 23.85 -16.40
C VAL A 43 0.90 22.32 -16.41
N LEU A 44 1.63 21.83 -17.38
CA LEU A 44 1.91 20.42 -17.52
C LEU A 44 3.29 20.22 -18.19
N PRO A 45 4.32 19.81 -17.44
CA PRO A 45 5.63 19.56 -18.03
C PRO A 45 5.62 18.27 -18.87
N SER A 46 6.52 18.22 -19.85
CA SER A 46 6.73 17.02 -20.66
C SER A 46 7.28 15.86 -19.81
N LEU A 47 6.96 14.64 -20.19
CA LEU A 47 7.43 13.45 -19.49
C LEU A 47 8.97 13.36 -19.50
N THR A 48 9.57 13.75 -20.63
CA THR A 48 11.03 13.84 -20.79
C THR A 48 11.67 14.85 -19.84
N ALA A 49 11.05 16.02 -19.64
CA ALA A 49 11.52 17.01 -18.67
C ALA A 49 11.38 16.51 -17.21
N ILE A 50 10.27 15.82 -16.89
CA ILE A 50 10.07 15.23 -15.55
C ILE A 50 11.14 14.19 -15.24
N ILE A 51 11.43 13.30 -16.19
CA ILE A 51 12.48 12.28 -16.03
C ILE A 51 13.85 12.96 -15.87
N GLY A 52 14.15 13.97 -16.69
CA GLY A 52 15.40 14.75 -16.58
C GLY A 52 15.56 15.34 -15.18
N ALA A 53 14.58 16.11 -14.71
CA ALA A 53 14.61 16.71 -13.38
C ALA A 53 14.73 15.67 -12.25
N THR A 54 14.05 14.52 -12.39
CA THR A 54 14.17 13.43 -11.41
C THR A 54 15.60 12.87 -11.35
N LEU A 55 16.29 12.79 -12.49
CA LEU A 55 17.67 12.29 -12.55
C LEU A 55 18.67 13.33 -12.06
N ASP A 56 18.46 14.61 -12.36
CA ASP A 56 19.32 15.70 -11.91
C ASP A 56 19.29 15.84 -10.38
N ASP A 57 18.10 15.68 -9.76
CA ASP A 57 17.89 15.77 -8.33
C ASP A 57 17.85 14.38 -7.63
N LEU A 58 18.35 13.35 -8.28
CA LEU A 58 18.26 11.96 -7.79
C LEU A 58 18.77 11.76 -6.36
N PRO A 59 19.92 12.34 -5.91
CA PRO A 59 20.37 12.19 -4.54
C PRO A 59 19.38 12.75 -3.51
N MET A 60 18.77 13.90 -3.81
CA MET A 60 17.75 14.53 -2.97
C MET A 60 16.48 13.67 -2.94
N MET A 61 16.01 13.18 -4.09
CA MET A 61 14.85 12.33 -4.19
C MET A 61 15.02 11.02 -3.43
N LEU A 62 16.19 10.38 -3.52
CA LEU A 62 16.49 9.15 -2.78
C LEU A 62 16.53 9.38 -1.27
N THR A 63 17.10 10.49 -0.81
CA THR A 63 17.13 10.85 0.60
C THR A 63 15.72 11.08 1.13
N ALA A 64 14.90 11.83 0.40
CA ALA A 64 13.50 12.05 0.76
C ALA A 64 12.71 10.74 0.75
N LEU A 65 12.91 9.90 -0.26
CA LEU A 65 12.27 8.60 -0.38
C LEU A 65 12.59 7.68 0.80
N GLN A 66 13.81 7.68 1.30
CA GLN A 66 14.19 6.89 2.49
C GLN A 66 13.34 7.26 3.71
N ALA A 67 13.08 8.55 3.95
CA ALA A 67 12.23 8.99 5.05
C ALA A 67 10.78 8.49 4.86
N THR A 68 10.21 8.69 3.68
CA THR A 68 8.86 8.20 3.34
C THR A 68 8.75 6.69 3.49
N LEU A 69 9.73 5.92 2.98
CA LEU A 69 9.72 4.45 3.07
C LEU A 69 9.88 3.96 4.51
N TYR A 70 10.65 4.66 5.34
CA TYR A 70 10.75 4.35 6.77
C TYR A 70 9.41 4.53 7.47
N GLU A 71 8.74 5.66 7.27
CA GLU A 71 7.43 5.96 7.87
C GLU A 71 6.34 5.01 7.35
N ALA A 72 6.28 4.80 6.04
CA ALA A 72 5.35 3.86 5.42
C ALA A 72 5.61 2.42 5.86
N GLY A 73 6.87 1.98 5.91
CA GLY A 73 7.25 0.63 6.27
C GLY A 73 6.93 0.28 7.72
N LEU A 74 7.29 1.15 8.67
CA LEU A 74 6.96 0.95 10.07
C LEU A 74 5.45 0.99 10.31
N GLY A 75 4.76 1.98 9.72
CA GLY A 75 3.30 2.07 9.83
C GLY A 75 2.59 0.86 9.21
N TYR A 76 3.10 0.36 8.08
CA TYR A 76 2.61 -0.85 7.44
C TYR A 76 2.81 -2.10 8.33
N ALA A 77 3.98 -2.26 8.93
CA ALA A 77 4.26 -3.39 9.82
C ALA A 77 3.37 -3.36 11.07
N LEU A 78 3.28 -2.20 11.73
CA LEU A 78 2.44 -2.02 12.92
C LEU A 78 0.95 -2.18 12.59
N GLY A 79 0.47 -1.59 11.50
CA GLY A 79 -0.91 -1.71 11.05
C GLY A 79 -1.27 -3.15 10.69
N THR A 80 -0.36 -3.88 10.06
CA THR A 80 -0.54 -5.30 9.76
C THR A 80 -0.64 -6.12 11.04
N LEU A 81 0.27 -5.93 11.97
CA LEU A 81 0.28 -6.66 13.24
C LEU A 81 -1.02 -6.41 14.03
N ILE A 82 -1.41 -5.15 14.19
CA ILE A 82 -2.62 -4.75 14.91
C ILE A 82 -3.88 -5.27 14.19
N GLY A 83 -3.96 -5.12 12.87
CA GLY A 83 -5.11 -5.57 12.08
C GLY A 83 -5.34 -7.07 12.16
N VAL A 84 -4.26 -7.87 12.03
CA VAL A 84 -4.32 -9.34 12.17
C VAL A 84 -4.70 -9.73 13.59
N ALA A 85 -4.08 -9.12 14.61
CA ALA A 85 -4.36 -9.42 16.01
C ALA A 85 -5.83 -9.12 16.38
N LEU A 86 -6.34 -7.98 15.95
CA LEU A 86 -7.75 -7.61 16.17
C LEU A 86 -8.71 -8.54 15.43
N ALA A 87 -8.41 -8.94 14.19
CA ALA A 87 -9.22 -9.90 13.45
C ALA A 87 -9.29 -11.26 14.17
N MET A 88 -8.16 -11.76 14.66
CA MET A 88 -8.12 -12.99 15.43
C MET A 88 -8.94 -12.87 16.72
N LEU A 89 -8.77 -11.77 17.46
CA LEU A 89 -9.52 -11.49 18.69
C LEU A 89 -11.03 -11.49 18.43
N MET A 90 -11.48 -10.83 17.37
CA MET A 90 -12.89 -10.76 16.98
C MET A 90 -13.47 -12.13 16.62
N VAL A 91 -12.69 -13.02 16.02
CA VAL A 91 -13.14 -14.39 15.70
C VAL A 91 -13.26 -15.25 16.95
N PHE A 92 -12.36 -15.07 17.94
CA PHE A 92 -12.43 -15.79 19.22
C PHE A 92 -13.54 -15.26 20.13
N LEU A 93 -13.83 -13.96 20.06
CA LEU A 93 -14.75 -13.26 20.95
C LEU A 93 -15.81 -12.50 20.12
N PRO A 94 -16.86 -13.18 19.61
CA PRO A 94 -17.90 -12.56 18.78
C PRO A 94 -18.59 -11.31 19.39
N PRO A 95 -18.76 -11.18 20.72
CA PRO A 95 -19.27 -9.94 21.30
C PRO A 95 -18.36 -8.73 21.03
N ILE A 96 -17.03 -8.93 21.03
CA ILE A 96 -16.07 -7.86 20.70
C ILE A 96 -16.23 -7.42 19.25
N GLU A 97 -16.41 -8.34 18.33
CA GLU A 97 -16.66 -8.00 16.94
C GLU A 97 -17.92 -7.13 16.78
N ARG A 98 -19.02 -7.56 17.40
CA ARG A 98 -20.30 -6.83 17.32
C ARG A 98 -20.21 -5.41 17.88
N GLY A 99 -19.42 -5.21 18.94
CA GLY A 99 -19.22 -3.89 19.53
C GLY A 99 -18.18 -3.03 18.82
N LEU A 100 -17.07 -3.63 18.43
CA LEU A 100 -15.91 -2.88 17.89
C LEU A 100 -16.03 -2.60 16.39
N MET A 101 -16.63 -3.52 15.61
CA MET A 101 -16.70 -3.36 14.14
C MET A 101 -17.45 -2.09 13.70
N PRO A 102 -18.59 -1.70 14.29
CA PRO A 102 -19.23 -0.43 13.96
C PRO A 102 -18.34 0.80 14.23
N VAL A 103 -17.57 0.77 15.33
CA VAL A 103 -16.64 1.85 15.69
C VAL A 103 -15.49 1.94 14.66
N VAL A 104 -14.90 0.79 14.30
CA VAL A 104 -13.84 0.71 13.30
C VAL A 104 -14.32 1.22 11.94
N VAL A 105 -15.53 0.85 11.53
CA VAL A 105 -16.14 1.35 10.29
C VAL A 105 -16.39 2.85 10.37
N ALA A 106 -16.92 3.36 11.48
CA ALA A 106 -17.15 4.79 11.67
C ALA A 106 -15.86 5.61 11.57
N ILE A 107 -14.78 5.15 12.22
CA ILE A 107 -13.47 5.81 12.13
C ILE A 107 -12.95 5.81 10.69
N ASN A 108 -13.08 4.69 9.98
CA ASN A 108 -12.58 4.60 8.59
C ASN A 108 -13.48 5.32 7.56
N SER A 109 -14.72 5.69 7.94
CA SER A 109 -15.61 6.47 7.09
C SER A 109 -15.13 7.92 6.91
N VAL A 110 -14.32 8.41 7.84
CA VAL A 110 -13.62 9.69 7.71
C VAL A 110 -12.31 9.45 6.97
N PRO A 111 -11.95 10.26 5.96
CA PRO A 111 -10.65 10.17 5.31
C PRO A 111 -9.52 10.24 6.33
N VAL A 112 -8.63 9.22 6.35
CA VAL A 112 -7.55 9.12 7.36
C VAL A 112 -6.70 10.39 7.42
N VAL A 113 -6.49 11.03 6.27
CA VAL A 113 -5.77 12.30 6.16
C VAL A 113 -6.37 13.42 7.02
N ALA A 114 -7.68 13.41 7.24
CA ALA A 114 -8.35 14.40 8.08
C ALA A 114 -7.94 14.32 9.57
N TYR A 115 -7.40 13.18 9.99
CA TYR A 115 -6.84 13.00 11.34
C TYR A 115 -5.39 13.50 11.47
N THR A 116 -4.71 13.80 10.36
CA THR A 116 -3.29 14.22 10.38
C THR A 116 -3.04 15.44 11.26
N PRO A 117 -3.85 16.52 11.27
CA PRO A 117 -3.63 17.65 12.18
C PRO A 117 -3.66 17.24 13.67
N LEU A 118 -4.56 16.32 14.04
CA LEU A 118 -4.62 15.80 15.40
C LEU A 118 -3.36 14.97 15.74
N ALA A 119 -2.92 14.14 14.81
CA ALA A 119 -1.69 13.36 14.99
C ALA A 119 -0.46 14.25 15.14
N LEU A 120 -0.39 15.38 14.40
CA LEU A 120 0.68 16.36 14.53
C LEU A 120 0.67 17.05 15.90
N ILE A 121 -0.51 17.36 16.44
CA ILE A 121 -0.65 17.98 17.77
C ILE A 121 -0.22 16.99 18.87
N TRP A 122 -0.60 15.72 18.77
CA TRP A 122 -0.36 14.71 19.80
C TRP A 122 1.04 14.10 19.73
N LEU A 123 1.56 13.87 18.53
CA LEU A 123 2.80 13.11 18.29
C LEU A 123 3.92 13.97 17.69
N GLY A 124 3.62 15.25 17.40
CA GLY A 124 4.59 16.18 16.80
C GLY A 124 4.77 16.00 15.29
N ILE A 125 5.59 16.89 14.71
CA ILE A 125 5.86 16.96 13.26
C ILE A 125 6.83 15.84 12.81
N GLY A 126 7.45 15.10 13.73
CA GLY A 126 8.36 14.00 13.46
C GLY A 126 7.70 12.77 12.78
N PRO A 127 8.45 11.67 12.59
CA PRO A 127 7.97 10.46 11.92
C PRO A 127 6.80 9.80 12.65
N ALA A 128 6.68 9.97 13.97
CA ALA A 128 5.67 9.29 14.79
C ALA A 128 4.23 9.56 14.32
N SER A 129 3.91 10.79 13.96
CA SER A 129 2.58 11.17 13.46
C SER A 129 2.25 10.48 12.14
N LYS A 130 3.21 10.39 11.20
CA LYS A 130 3.05 9.72 9.91
C LYS A 130 2.89 8.23 10.08
N ILE A 131 3.76 7.61 10.88
CA ILE A 131 3.67 6.19 11.23
C ILE A 131 2.30 5.86 11.84
N ALA A 132 1.77 6.70 12.74
CA ALA A 132 0.44 6.51 13.32
C ALA A 132 -0.67 6.57 12.26
N MET A 133 -0.62 7.54 11.33
CA MET A 133 -1.61 7.65 10.25
C MET A 133 -1.56 6.45 9.31
N VAL A 134 -0.37 6.02 8.92
CA VAL A 134 -0.19 4.81 8.10
C VAL A 134 -0.69 3.58 8.84
N THR A 135 -0.36 3.43 10.12
CA THR A 135 -0.82 2.32 10.98
C THR A 135 -2.34 2.23 11.01
N LEU A 136 -3.02 3.36 11.19
CA LEU A 136 -4.49 3.43 11.20
C LEU A 136 -5.08 2.99 9.86
N ALA A 137 -4.57 3.54 8.75
CA ALA A 137 -5.06 3.25 7.41
C ALA A 137 -4.85 1.79 6.99
N VAL A 138 -3.65 1.25 7.25
CA VAL A 138 -3.27 -0.14 6.95
C VAL A 138 -4.02 -1.10 7.85
N GLY A 139 -4.07 -0.80 9.15
CA GLY A 139 -4.73 -1.66 10.16
C GLY A 139 -6.17 -1.98 9.81
N PHE A 140 -6.93 -0.99 9.32
CA PHE A 140 -8.29 -1.22 8.86
C PHE A 140 -8.36 -2.18 7.66
N VAL A 141 -7.55 -1.98 6.63
CA VAL A 141 -7.54 -2.83 5.43
C VAL A 141 -7.20 -4.27 5.80
N ILE A 142 -6.18 -4.45 6.63
CA ILE A 142 -5.74 -5.77 7.07
C ILE A 142 -6.77 -6.43 7.98
N LEU A 143 -7.36 -5.69 8.92
CA LEU A 143 -8.42 -6.20 9.80
C LEU A 143 -9.58 -6.79 9.01
N VAL A 144 -10.13 -6.02 8.05
CA VAL A 144 -11.30 -6.45 7.27
C VAL A 144 -10.98 -7.66 6.40
N ASN A 145 -9.83 -7.65 5.69
CA ASN A 145 -9.43 -8.77 4.84
C ASN A 145 -9.13 -10.04 5.66
N THR A 146 -8.46 -9.89 6.81
CA THR A 146 -8.15 -11.01 7.69
C THR A 146 -9.41 -11.58 8.31
N LEU A 147 -10.30 -10.73 8.82
CA LEU A 147 -11.57 -11.17 9.42
C LEU A 147 -12.44 -11.92 8.40
N HIS A 148 -12.55 -11.38 7.18
CA HIS A 148 -13.25 -12.04 6.09
C HIS A 148 -12.63 -13.41 5.77
N GLY A 149 -11.31 -13.50 5.68
CA GLY A 149 -10.60 -14.75 5.42
C GLY A 149 -10.79 -15.79 6.53
N LEU A 150 -10.68 -15.38 7.80
CA LEU A 150 -10.85 -16.27 8.96
C LEU A 150 -12.29 -16.81 9.10
N LYS A 151 -13.28 -16.12 8.52
CA LYS A 151 -14.69 -16.53 8.51
C LYS A 151 -15.09 -17.34 7.26
N ARG A 152 -14.21 -17.48 6.30
CA ARG A 152 -14.48 -18.18 5.04
C ARG A 152 -14.80 -19.67 5.18
N PRO A 153 -14.17 -20.45 6.13
CA PRO A 153 -14.49 -21.87 6.27
C PRO A 153 -15.97 -22.09 6.66
N GLU A 154 -16.60 -23.04 5.99
CA GLU A 154 -17.98 -23.43 6.23
C GLU A 154 -18.16 -24.00 7.65
N GLU A 155 -19.32 -23.77 8.25
CA GLU A 155 -19.64 -24.30 9.59
C GLU A 155 -19.59 -25.83 9.61
N ALA A 156 -19.93 -26.49 8.51
CA ALA A 156 -19.83 -27.95 8.38
C ALA A 156 -18.39 -28.44 8.64
N SER A 157 -17.40 -27.77 8.04
CA SER A 157 -15.98 -28.12 8.23
C SER A 157 -15.53 -27.88 9.69
N ILE A 158 -15.99 -26.79 10.30
CA ILE A 158 -15.70 -26.48 11.70
C ILE A 158 -16.33 -27.52 12.63
N ASN A 159 -17.58 -27.90 12.39
CA ASN A 159 -18.31 -28.89 13.19
C ASN A 159 -17.70 -30.30 13.02
N LEU A 160 -17.23 -30.65 11.84
CA LEU A 160 -16.50 -31.89 11.60
C LEU A 160 -15.22 -31.95 12.43
N MET A 161 -14.41 -30.88 12.45
CA MET A 161 -13.21 -30.84 13.29
C MET A 161 -13.55 -30.96 14.78
N ARG A 162 -14.63 -30.32 15.22
CA ARG A 162 -15.09 -30.40 16.61
C ARG A 162 -15.56 -31.82 16.98
N SER A 163 -16.23 -32.53 16.08
CA SER A 163 -16.65 -33.92 16.31
C SER A 163 -15.48 -34.87 16.52
N PHE A 164 -14.30 -34.54 15.93
CA PHE A 164 -13.03 -35.21 16.19
C PHE A 164 -12.28 -34.68 17.41
N GLY A 165 -12.91 -33.88 18.28
CA GLY A 165 -12.31 -33.38 19.52
C GLY A 165 -11.40 -32.15 19.32
N ALA A 166 -11.42 -31.46 18.16
CA ALA A 166 -10.61 -30.27 17.95
C ALA A 166 -11.11 -29.08 18.79
N GLY A 167 -10.23 -28.56 19.64
CA GLY A 167 -10.50 -27.33 20.40
C GLY A 167 -10.42 -26.07 19.54
N PRO A 168 -10.83 -24.90 20.08
CA PRO A 168 -10.87 -23.63 19.35
C PRO A 168 -9.54 -23.23 18.71
N ILE A 169 -8.42 -23.45 19.41
CA ILE A 169 -7.08 -23.14 18.93
C ILE A 169 -6.70 -24.04 17.73
N THR A 170 -7.06 -25.34 17.81
CA THR A 170 -6.81 -26.30 16.72
C THR A 170 -7.60 -25.90 15.46
N VAL A 171 -8.87 -25.53 15.60
CA VAL A 171 -9.70 -25.02 14.49
C VAL A 171 -9.10 -23.76 13.92
N MET A 172 -8.64 -22.83 14.77
CA MET A 172 -8.01 -21.59 14.33
C MET A 172 -6.75 -21.86 13.51
N THR A 173 -5.80 -22.64 14.04
CA THR A 173 -4.48 -22.82 13.43
C THR A 173 -4.50 -23.77 12.25
N LYS A 174 -5.33 -24.83 12.26
CA LYS A 174 -5.33 -25.87 11.21
C LYS A 174 -6.38 -25.66 10.12
N LEU A 175 -7.41 -24.84 10.36
CA LEU A 175 -8.46 -24.59 9.37
C LEU A 175 -8.58 -23.12 9.01
N ARG A 176 -8.84 -22.24 9.99
CA ARG A 176 -9.15 -20.83 9.70
C ARG A 176 -7.97 -20.04 9.19
N VAL A 177 -6.78 -20.15 9.81
CA VAL A 177 -5.58 -19.43 9.40
C VAL A 177 -5.13 -19.85 8.00
N PRO A 178 -4.96 -21.14 7.66
CA PRO A 178 -4.65 -21.54 6.28
C PRO A 178 -5.68 -21.07 5.25
N ALA A 179 -6.98 -21.14 5.57
CA ALA A 179 -8.03 -20.66 4.68
C ALA A 179 -8.04 -19.13 4.52
N ALA A 180 -7.55 -18.39 5.52
CA ALA A 180 -7.49 -16.93 5.50
C ALA A 180 -6.29 -16.39 4.71
N LEU A 181 -5.20 -17.15 4.56
CA LEU A 181 -3.97 -16.69 3.93
C LEU A 181 -4.17 -15.94 2.59
N PRO A 182 -4.99 -16.44 1.64
CA PRO A 182 -5.23 -15.72 0.41
C PRO A 182 -5.84 -14.33 0.60
N SER A 183 -6.78 -14.21 1.53
CA SER A 183 -7.44 -12.92 1.85
C SER A 183 -6.48 -11.97 2.57
N VAL A 184 -5.66 -12.49 3.48
CA VAL A 184 -4.62 -11.69 4.18
C VAL A 184 -3.62 -11.14 3.17
N VAL A 185 -3.12 -11.97 2.27
CA VAL A 185 -2.16 -11.56 1.25
C VAL A 185 -2.76 -10.52 0.30
N ASN A 186 -4.02 -10.69 -0.08
CA ASN A 186 -4.72 -9.65 -0.86
C ASN A 186 -4.80 -8.33 -0.09
N GLY A 187 -5.12 -8.39 1.21
CA GLY A 187 -5.09 -7.22 2.09
C GLY A 187 -3.71 -6.54 2.13
N LEU A 188 -2.63 -7.33 2.25
CA LEU A 188 -1.26 -6.84 2.26
C LEU A 188 -0.89 -6.10 0.97
N ARG A 189 -1.29 -6.62 -0.20
CA ARG A 189 -1.06 -5.97 -1.50
C ARG A 189 -1.75 -4.61 -1.61
N VAL A 190 -3.00 -4.53 -1.18
CA VAL A 190 -3.75 -3.26 -1.20
C VAL A 190 -3.17 -2.28 -0.19
N ALA A 191 -2.78 -2.77 0.98
CA ALA A 191 -2.30 -1.95 2.08
C ALA A 191 -0.94 -1.31 1.82
N VAL A 192 -0.02 -1.96 1.05
CA VAL A 192 1.32 -1.39 0.80
C VAL A 192 1.28 -0.10 -0.01
N VAL A 193 0.47 -0.07 -1.07
CA VAL A 193 0.29 1.13 -1.89
C VAL A 193 -0.38 2.24 -1.06
N ARG A 194 -1.37 1.86 -0.25
CA ARG A 194 -2.06 2.79 0.65
C ARG A 194 -1.12 3.35 1.72
N ALA A 195 -0.16 2.55 2.22
CA ALA A 195 0.83 3.00 3.20
C ALA A 195 1.70 4.14 2.67
N VAL A 196 2.24 3.99 1.45
CA VAL A 196 3.06 5.04 0.82
C VAL A 196 2.21 6.29 0.55
N LEU A 197 0.99 6.13 0.03
CA LEU A 197 0.08 7.24 -0.22
C LEU A 197 -0.20 8.05 1.05
N ILE A 198 -0.56 7.38 2.15
CA ILE A 198 -0.87 8.06 3.42
C ILE A 198 0.38 8.71 4.03
N ALA A 199 1.56 8.09 3.93
CA ALA A 199 2.80 8.70 4.37
C ALA A 199 3.04 10.02 3.64
N ILE A 200 3.02 10.03 2.30
CA ILE A 200 3.26 11.22 1.47
C ILE A 200 2.25 12.33 1.80
N VAL A 201 0.96 12.02 1.88
CA VAL A 201 -0.06 13.04 2.17
C VAL A 201 0.09 13.59 3.59
N SER A 202 0.45 12.73 4.56
CA SER A 202 0.73 13.19 5.93
C SER A 202 1.99 14.06 6.02
N GLU A 203 3.02 13.74 5.23
CA GLU A 203 4.24 14.55 5.10
C GLU A 203 3.94 15.94 4.53
N MET A 204 3.07 16.04 3.51
CA MET A 204 2.66 17.32 2.91
C MET A 204 1.98 18.23 3.92
N LEU A 205 1.27 17.69 4.92
CA LEU A 205 0.55 18.45 5.93
C LEU A 205 1.45 18.91 7.10
N GLY A 206 2.63 18.30 7.27
CA GLY A 206 3.55 18.72 8.32
C GLY A 206 4.70 17.74 8.51
N ALA A 207 5.80 17.95 7.81
CA ALA A 207 7.04 17.21 7.96
C ALA A 207 8.25 18.12 7.74
N TYR A 208 9.45 17.59 8.01
CA TYR A 208 10.74 18.19 7.68
C TYR A 208 11.55 17.34 6.69
N ALA A 209 11.02 16.20 6.30
CA ALA A 209 11.65 15.25 5.38
C ALA A 209 10.57 14.43 4.67
N GLY A 210 10.96 13.70 3.65
CA GLY A 210 10.09 12.83 2.87
C GLY A 210 9.70 13.41 1.51
N ILE A 211 9.19 12.55 0.63
CA ILE A 211 8.76 12.95 -0.72
C ILE A 211 7.59 13.94 -0.65
N GLY A 212 6.65 13.73 0.30
CA GLY A 212 5.53 14.65 0.50
C GLY A 212 5.99 16.04 0.93
N TRP A 213 7.04 16.13 1.77
CA TRP A 213 7.67 17.39 2.12
C TRP A 213 8.29 18.08 0.91
N VAL A 214 9.04 17.35 0.07
CA VAL A 214 9.63 17.89 -1.18
C VAL A 214 8.53 18.42 -2.09
N ILE A 215 7.47 17.66 -2.33
CA ILE A 215 6.31 18.07 -3.16
C ILE A 215 5.68 19.33 -2.58
N PHE A 216 5.46 19.41 -1.27
CA PHE A 216 4.87 20.57 -0.63
C PHE A 216 5.76 21.82 -0.79
N GLN A 217 7.07 21.71 -0.53
CA GLN A 217 8.01 22.82 -0.69
C GLN A 217 8.10 23.29 -2.14
N ALA A 218 8.20 22.38 -3.09
CA ALA A 218 8.22 22.69 -4.52
C ALA A 218 6.93 23.43 -4.94
N THR A 219 5.77 23.02 -4.39
CA THR A 219 4.49 23.70 -4.65
C THR A 219 4.50 25.14 -4.12
N GLN A 220 5.05 25.38 -2.93
CA GLN A 220 5.17 26.74 -2.36
C GLN A 220 6.13 27.64 -3.17
N GLN A 221 7.13 27.05 -3.82
CA GLN A 221 8.10 27.75 -4.66
C GLN A 221 7.64 27.87 -6.12
N VAL A 222 6.45 27.35 -6.45
CA VAL A 222 5.90 27.31 -7.82
C VAL A 222 6.80 26.51 -8.78
N ASP A 223 7.60 25.57 -8.26
CA ASP A 223 8.43 24.65 -9.03
C ASP A 223 7.64 23.37 -9.37
N PHE A 224 6.81 23.48 -10.41
CA PHE A 224 5.96 22.35 -10.82
C PHE A 224 6.76 21.19 -11.39
N LEU A 225 7.96 21.43 -11.93
CA LEU A 225 8.79 20.36 -12.45
C LEU A 225 9.30 19.46 -11.32
N LEU A 226 9.74 20.05 -10.20
CA LEU A 226 10.15 19.34 -9.01
C LEU A 226 8.95 18.62 -8.32
N VAL A 227 7.74 19.21 -8.36
CA VAL A 227 6.51 18.52 -7.90
C VAL A 227 6.31 17.22 -8.67
N TRP A 228 6.38 17.27 -10.01
CA TRP A 228 6.21 16.10 -10.86
C TRP A 228 7.34 15.06 -10.69
N ALA A 229 8.58 15.51 -10.47
CA ALA A 229 9.69 14.63 -10.14
C ALA A 229 9.44 13.85 -8.83
N GLY A 230 8.92 14.53 -7.80
CA GLY A 230 8.49 13.89 -6.56
C GLY A 230 7.36 12.87 -6.77
N VAL A 231 6.33 13.23 -7.55
CA VAL A 231 5.22 12.33 -7.90
C VAL A 231 5.73 11.11 -8.67
N LEU A 232 6.63 11.27 -9.64
CA LEU A 232 7.22 10.17 -10.39
C LEU A 232 8.02 9.24 -9.47
N THR A 233 8.87 9.80 -8.61
CA THR A 233 9.66 9.05 -7.62
C THR A 233 8.77 8.23 -6.70
N ALA A 234 7.70 8.82 -6.15
CA ALA A 234 6.72 8.15 -5.30
C ALA A 234 6.00 7.01 -6.04
N SER A 235 5.60 7.25 -7.30
CA SER A 235 4.89 6.27 -8.12
C SER A 235 5.77 5.07 -8.44
N VAL A 236 7.03 5.30 -8.83
CA VAL A 236 8.00 4.23 -9.10
C VAL A 236 8.29 3.42 -7.83
N ALA A 237 8.51 4.07 -6.70
CA ALA A 237 8.73 3.40 -5.42
C ALA A 237 7.53 2.53 -4.99
N SER A 238 6.31 3.07 -5.09
CA SER A 238 5.07 2.32 -4.79
C SER A 238 4.91 1.10 -5.69
N MET A 239 5.21 1.24 -6.99
CA MET A 239 5.16 0.15 -7.96
C MET A 239 6.17 -0.94 -7.61
N ILE A 240 7.41 -0.57 -7.27
CA ILE A 240 8.46 -1.52 -6.86
C ILE A 240 8.03 -2.29 -5.62
N LEU A 241 7.52 -1.61 -4.59
CA LEU A 241 7.03 -2.25 -3.36
C LEU A 241 5.87 -3.21 -3.66
N TYR A 242 4.91 -2.80 -4.50
CA TYR A 242 3.81 -3.66 -4.91
C TYR A 242 4.31 -4.93 -5.63
N LEU A 243 5.23 -4.77 -6.59
CA LEU A 243 5.80 -5.90 -7.33
C LEU A 243 6.60 -6.85 -6.44
N LEU A 244 7.33 -6.32 -5.46
CA LEU A 244 8.04 -7.12 -4.45
C LEU A 244 7.05 -7.96 -3.63
N LEU A 245 5.93 -7.38 -3.19
CA LEU A 245 4.89 -8.13 -2.48
C LEU A 245 4.25 -9.20 -3.37
N VAL A 246 3.95 -8.89 -4.62
CA VAL A 246 3.41 -9.89 -5.57
C VAL A 246 4.39 -11.04 -5.78
N TRP A 247 5.68 -10.76 -5.79
CA TRP A 247 6.72 -11.79 -5.91
C TRP A 247 6.81 -12.67 -4.65
N VAL A 248 6.79 -12.08 -3.46
CA VAL A 248 6.77 -12.79 -2.17
C VAL A 248 5.54 -13.67 -2.05
N ASP A 249 4.38 -13.15 -2.42
CA ASP A 249 3.10 -13.85 -2.36
C ASP A 249 3.09 -15.14 -3.19
N ARG A 250 3.60 -15.11 -4.41
CA ARG A 250 3.70 -16.33 -5.26
C ARG A 250 4.51 -17.45 -4.62
N LYS A 251 5.40 -17.11 -3.67
CA LYS A 251 6.17 -18.10 -2.90
C LYS A 251 5.42 -18.61 -1.67
N LEU A 252 4.58 -17.76 -1.06
CA LEU A 252 3.86 -18.08 0.17
C LEU A 252 2.55 -18.84 -0.08
N VAL A 253 1.86 -18.56 -1.18
CA VAL A 253 0.53 -19.13 -1.48
C VAL A 253 0.59 -19.92 -2.81
N TRP A 254 1.50 -20.90 -2.86
CA TRP A 254 1.76 -21.72 -4.05
C TRP A 254 0.62 -22.67 -4.43
N TRP A 255 -0.39 -22.82 -3.57
CA TRP A 255 -1.53 -23.74 -3.78
C TRP A 255 -2.80 -23.06 -4.35
N GLN A 256 -2.72 -21.80 -4.79
CA GLN A 256 -3.79 -21.09 -5.50
C GLN A 256 -3.71 -21.30 -7.01
#